data_0fb2dbe799710d479416e1db1607b102
#
_entry.id   0fb2dbe799710d479416e1db1607b102
#
_cell.length_a   1.000
_cell.length_b   1.000
_cell.length_c   1.000
_cell.angle_alpha   90.00
_cell.angle_beta   90.00
_cell.angle_gamma   90.00
#
_symmetry.space_group_name_H-M   'P 1'
#
loop_
_entity.id
_entity.type
_entity.pdbx_description
1 polymer ?
#
loop_
_entity_poly.entity_id
_entity_poly.type
_entity_poly.pdbx_seq_one_letter_code
_entity_poly.pdbx_strand_id
1 'polypeptide(L)'
;MIRPALELDAVGLQIGGARILRDVSMQVATGEMVGVIGPNGAGKTTLFNIISGVAVPTSGRVLLAGDDVTGRRVHQRARAGLGRTFQTSSVFPGLTVAENARLAAQSKLGGATSPWRFPRADDDAHGVAMRCLEEVGLAHHAGTAAGVLSHGDKRKLEIAMLLATEPEVVLLDEPMAGVGSGDVAGLVEVIRRLHASGRTVLMVEHHMEVLLGLVERVAVMHHGELLAIDAPKAVMADPAVQKAYLGETV
;
A
#
# COMPACT_ATOMS: atom_id res chain seq x y z
N MET A 1 1.28 -21.30 16.33
CA MET A 1 1.64 -19.88 16.19
C MET A 1 1.09 -19.41 14.86
N ILE A 2 0.31 -18.32 14.84
CA ILE A 2 -0.19 -17.70 13.61
C ILE A 2 1.02 -17.03 12.93
N ARG A 3 1.26 -17.36 11.66
CA ARG A 3 2.35 -16.72 10.89
C ARG A 3 1.97 -15.27 10.59
N PRO A 4 2.91 -14.30 10.69
CA PRO A 4 2.65 -12.94 10.27
C PRO A 4 2.40 -12.88 8.75
N ALA A 5 1.54 -11.97 8.30
CA ALA A 5 1.29 -11.76 6.88
C ALA A 5 2.50 -11.13 6.18
N LEU A 6 3.22 -10.25 6.89
CA LEU A 6 4.46 -9.63 6.43
C LEU A 6 5.49 -9.66 7.57
N GLU A 7 6.71 -10.06 7.25
CA GLU A 7 7.84 -10.03 8.18
C GLU A 7 9.08 -9.45 7.49
N LEU A 8 9.74 -8.54 8.18
CA LEU A 8 11.05 -8.02 7.85
C LEU A 8 12.04 -8.54 8.89
N ASP A 9 13.10 -9.20 8.44
CA ASP A 9 14.13 -9.78 9.29
C ASP A 9 15.48 -9.15 8.96
N ALA A 10 15.93 -8.23 9.83
CA ALA A 10 17.20 -7.50 9.74
C ALA A 10 17.45 -6.86 8.36
N VAL A 11 16.42 -6.24 7.78
CA VAL A 11 16.49 -5.64 6.44
C VAL A 11 17.39 -4.42 6.44
N GLY A 12 18.43 -4.46 5.60
CA GLY A 12 19.36 -3.36 5.40
C GLY A 12 19.52 -3.01 3.92
N LEU A 13 19.77 -1.73 3.65
CA LEU A 13 20.11 -1.26 2.31
C LEU A 13 21.26 -0.27 2.36
N GLN A 14 22.30 -0.56 1.57
CA GLN A 14 23.42 0.34 1.34
C GLN A 14 23.50 0.70 -0.14
N ILE A 15 23.61 1.99 -0.44
CA ILE A 15 23.79 2.51 -1.80
C ILE A 15 25.07 3.33 -1.80
N GLY A 16 26.07 2.90 -2.59
CA GLY A 16 27.43 3.47 -2.51
C GLY A 16 27.99 3.32 -1.10
N GLY A 17 28.39 4.43 -0.46
CA GLY A 17 28.87 4.46 0.93
C GLY A 17 27.78 4.73 1.98
N ALA A 18 26.55 5.07 1.55
CA ALA A 18 25.47 5.47 2.45
C ALA A 18 24.62 4.27 2.87
N ARG A 19 24.43 4.10 4.18
CA ARG A 19 23.46 3.15 4.73
C ARG A 19 22.09 3.82 4.81
N ILE A 20 21.15 3.38 3.96
CA ILE A 20 19.80 3.93 3.86
C ILE A 20 18.86 3.25 4.85
N LEU A 21 18.98 1.92 5.00
CA LEU A 21 18.28 1.15 6.03
C LEU A 21 19.29 0.32 6.81
N ARG A 22 19.02 0.13 8.12
CA ARG A 22 19.89 -0.56 9.08
C ARG A 22 19.06 -1.53 9.91
N ASP A 23 19.22 -2.83 9.63
CA ASP A 23 18.68 -3.93 10.43
C ASP A 23 17.21 -3.79 10.83
N VAL A 24 16.37 -3.30 9.91
CA VAL A 24 14.94 -3.09 10.15
C VAL A 24 14.26 -4.44 10.30
N SER A 25 13.70 -4.70 11.49
CA SER A 25 12.96 -5.91 11.81
C SER A 25 11.58 -5.57 12.34
N MET A 26 10.53 -6.09 11.70
CA MET A 26 9.15 -5.93 12.15
C MET A 26 8.26 -7.04 11.62
N GLN A 27 7.17 -7.29 12.31
CA GLN A 27 6.13 -8.21 11.88
C GLN A 27 4.78 -7.51 11.85
N VAL A 28 3.98 -7.81 10.83
CA VAL A 28 2.59 -7.38 10.68
C VAL A 28 1.72 -8.62 10.70
N ALA A 29 0.79 -8.69 11.63
CA ALA A 29 -0.12 -9.83 11.77
C ALA A 29 -1.12 -9.86 10.61
N THR A 30 -1.68 -11.04 10.33
CA THR A 30 -2.75 -11.17 9.33
C THR A 30 -3.97 -10.34 9.76
N GLY A 31 -4.45 -9.50 8.86
CA GLY A 31 -5.59 -8.62 9.10
C GLY A 31 -5.27 -7.38 9.95
N GLU A 32 -4.01 -7.11 10.27
CA GLU A 32 -3.58 -5.93 11.03
C GLU A 32 -3.38 -4.72 10.09
N MET A 33 -3.70 -3.51 10.58
CA MET A 33 -3.35 -2.25 9.93
C MET A 33 -2.23 -1.54 10.71
N VAL A 34 -1.07 -1.38 10.07
CA VAL A 34 0.11 -0.72 10.65
C VAL A 34 0.45 0.54 9.88
N GLY A 35 0.63 1.64 10.61
CA GLY A 35 1.15 2.89 10.06
C GLY A 35 2.68 2.95 10.13
N VAL A 36 3.32 3.51 9.12
CA VAL A 36 4.76 3.79 9.13
C VAL A 36 4.96 5.30 9.08
N ILE A 37 5.56 5.85 10.13
CA ILE A 37 5.83 7.27 10.26
C ILE A 37 7.32 7.53 10.43
N GLY A 38 7.71 8.79 10.32
CA GLY A 38 9.09 9.24 10.50
C GLY A 38 9.36 10.49 9.70
N PRO A 39 10.41 11.23 10.02
CA PRO A 39 10.79 12.44 9.29
C PRO A 39 11.14 12.15 7.82
N ASN A 40 11.33 13.23 7.05
CA ASN A 40 11.81 13.10 5.67
C ASN A 40 13.22 12.50 5.68
N GLY A 41 13.48 11.56 4.77
CA GLY A 41 14.75 10.85 4.74
C GLY A 41 14.89 9.71 5.75
N ALA A 42 13.88 9.42 6.59
CA ALA A 42 13.92 8.32 7.57
C ALA A 42 13.98 6.91 6.93
N GLY A 43 13.76 6.78 5.62
CA GLY A 43 13.82 5.50 4.91
C GLY A 43 12.46 4.86 4.62
N LYS A 44 11.33 5.50 4.90
CA LYS A 44 9.95 4.95 4.70
C LYS A 44 9.71 4.47 3.28
N THR A 45 9.90 5.34 2.28
CA THR A 45 9.74 4.99 0.86
C THR A 45 10.71 3.89 0.42
N THR A 46 11.93 3.90 0.94
CA THR A 46 12.91 2.85 0.68
C THR A 46 12.45 1.50 1.24
N LEU A 47 11.90 1.50 2.46
CA LEU A 47 11.31 0.30 3.08
C LEU A 47 10.18 -0.26 2.22
N PHE A 48 9.25 0.59 1.76
CA PHE A 48 8.16 0.21 0.86
C PHE A 48 8.67 -0.32 -0.49
N ASN A 49 9.75 0.28 -1.02
CA ASN A 49 10.39 -0.20 -2.25
C ASN A 49 11.00 -1.60 -2.06
N ILE A 50 11.58 -1.88 -0.90
CA ILE A 50 12.12 -3.20 -0.58
C ILE A 50 10.98 -4.21 -0.40
N ILE A 51 9.93 -3.89 0.36
CA ILE A 51 8.79 -4.78 0.58
C ILE A 51 8.10 -5.12 -0.75
N SER A 52 7.96 -4.15 -1.65
CA SER A 52 7.31 -4.37 -2.95
C SER A 52 8.21 -5.01 -4.03
N GLY A 53 9.53 -5.14 -3.78
CA GLY A 53 10.48 -5.70 -4.74
C GLY A 53 10.94 -4.73 -5.83
N VAL A 54 10.69 -3.43 -5.66
CA VAL A 54 11.25 -2.34 -6.49
C VAL A 54 12.74 -2.17 -6.20
N ALA A 55 13.13 -2.37 -4.93
CA ALA A 55 14.53 -2.41 -4.52
C ALA A 55 14.86 -3.75 -3.87
N VAL A 56 16.10 -4.20 -4.03
CA VAL A 56 16.61 -5.41 -3.39
C VAL A 56 17.45 -4.99 -2.18
N PRO A 57 17.19 -5.53 -0.98
CA PRO A 57 17.99 -5.21 0.20
C PRO A 57 19.41 -5.76 0.05
N THR A 58 20.39 -5.13 0.71
CA THR A 58 21.78 -5.63 0.77
C THR A 58 21.98 -6.67 1.86
N SER A 59 21.09 -6.72 2.86
CA SER A 59 21.08 -7.71 3.94
C SER A 59 19.64 -7.95 4.43
N GLY A 60 19.44 -9.04 5.14
CA GLY A 60 18.17 -9.39 5.73
C GLY A 60 17.19 -10.01 4.74
N ARG A 61 15.95 -10.22 5.19
CA ARG A 61 14.92 -10.93 4.43
C ARG A 61 13.56 -10.24 4.53
N VAL A 62 12.75 -10.44 3.48
CA VAL A 62 11.33 -10.08 3.43
C VAL A 62 10.53 -11.36 3.25
N LEU A 63 9.61 -11.63 4.17
CA LEU A 63 8.76 -12.80 4.11
C LEU A 63 7.29 -12.37 3.98
N LEU A 64 6.54 -13.04 3.11
CA LEU A 64 5.08 -12.93 2.97
C LEU A 64 4.45 -14.26 3.37
N ALA A 65 3.58 -14.25 4.36
CA ALA A 65 2.96 -15.45 4.95
C ALA A 65 3.97 -16.56 5.30
N GLY A 66 5.21 -16.16 5.65
CA GLY A 66 6.32 -17.04 5.95
C GLY A 66 7.17 -17.50 4.76
N ASP A 67 6.79 -17.14 3.53
CA ASP A 67 7.58 -17.42 2.33
C ASP A 67 8.59 -16.31 2.09
N ASP A 68 9.86 -16.66 1.89
CA ASP A 68 10.90 -15.70 1.52
C ASP A 68 10.69 -15.18 0.09
N VAL A 69 10.47 -13.86 0.00
CA VAL A 69 10.26 -13.15 -1.26
C VAL A 69 11.38 -12.14 -1.57
N THR A 70 12.47 -12.15 -0.81
CA THR A 70 13.56 -11.16 -0.87
C THR A 70 14.10 -10.97 -2.28
N GLY A 71 14.37 -12.04 -3.00
CA GLY A 71 14.87 -12.02 -4.39
C GLY A 71 13.78 -11.95 -5.45
N ARG A 72 12.49 -11.99 -5.08
CA ARG A 72 11.38 -12.00 -6.04
C ARG A 72 11.14 -10.59 -6.61
N ARG A 73 10.90 -10.53 -7.93
CA ARG A 73 10.54 -9.29 -8.63
C ARG A 73 9.11 -8.85 -8.27
N VAL A 74 8.78 -7.57 -8.52
CA VAL A 74 7.46 -6.95 -8.22
C VAL A 74 6.29 -7.84 -8.64
N HIS A 75 6.26 -8.31 -9.91
CA HIS A 75 5.16 -9.14 -10.41
C HIS A 75 5.05 -10.52 -9.74
N GLN A 76 6.15 -11.05 -9.21
CA GLN A 76 6.14 -12.32 -8.47
C GLN A 76 5.59 -12.12 -7.05
N ARG A 77 5.91 -10.97 -6.41
CA ARG A 77 5.32 -10.60 -5.12
C ARG A 77 3.84 -10.27 -5.25
N ALA A 78 3.44 -9.63 -6.36
CA ALA A 78 2.02 -9.40 -6.64
C ALA A 78 1.24 -10.73 -6.74
N ARG A 79 1.81 -11.74 -7.42
CA ARG A 79 1.21 -13.10 -7.47
C ARG A 79 1.24 -13.83 -6.12
N ALA A 80 2.14 -13.43 -5.23
CA ALA A 80 2.20 -13.94 -3.85
C ALA A 80 1.26 -13.16 -2.88
N GLY A 81 0.35 -12.33 -3.41
CA GLY A 81 -0.65 -11.64 -2.62
C GLY A 81 -0.26 -10.26 -2.10
N LEU A 82 0.82 -9.64 -2.62
CA LEU A 82 1.21 -8.28 -2.23
C LEU A 82 0.69 -7.26 -3.24
N GLY A 83 -0.12 -6.32 -2.79
CA GLY A 83 -0.55 -5.17 -3.57
C GLY A 83 0.10 -3.86 -3.08
N ARG A 84 0.36 -2.92 -3.98
CA ARG A 84 0.88 -1.58 -3.63
C ARG A 84 0.24 -0.51 -4.49
N THR A 85 -0.19 0.60 -3.87
CA THR A 85 -0.44 1.85 -4.57
C THR A 85 0.87 2.60 -4.79
N PHE A 86 0.99 3.34 -5.89
CA PHE A 86 2.16 4.15 -6.19
C PHE A 86 1.82 5.64 -6.05
N GLN A 87 2.82 6.47 -5.70
CA GLN A 87 2.67 7.93 -5.61
C GLN A 87 2.27 8.56 -6.95
N THR A 88 2.72 7.98 -8.07
CA THR A 88 2.31 8.42 -9.41
C THR A 88 1.05 7.67 -9.82
N SER A 89 0.02 8.39 -10.24
CA SER A 89 -1.24 7.79 -10.67
C SER A 89 -1.02 6.77 -11.80
N SER A 90 -1.46 5.54 -11.56
CA SER A 90 -1.37 4.44 -12.52
C SER A 90 -2.64 4.28 -13.37
N VAL A 91 -3.51 5.29 -13.36
CA VAL A 91 -4.78 5.30 -14.08
C VAL A 91 -4.55 5.60 -15.57
N PHE A 92 -5.19 4.86 -16.45
CA PHE A 92 -5.24 5.15 -17.89
C PHE A 92 -6.33 6.20 -18.16
N PRO A 93 -6.00 7.48 -18.38
CA PRO A 93 -6.98 8.57 -18.39
C PRO A 93 -7.94 8.51 -19.57
N GLY A 94 -7.54 7.88 -20.67
CA GLY A 94 -8.38 7.71 -21.88
C GLY A 94 -9.34 6.52 -21.80
N LEU A 95 -9.22 5.66 -20.80
CA LEU A 95 -10.12 4.52 -20.58
C LEU A 95 -11.20 4.91 -19.56
N THR A 96 -12.32 4.19 -19.60
CA THR A 96 -13.35 4.33 -18.58
C THR A 96 -12.88 3.81 -17.23
N VAL A 97 -13.56 4.21 -16.15
CA VAL A 97 -13.35 3.73 -14.78
C VAL A 97 -13.47 2.21 -14.73
N ALA A 98 -14.49 1.64 -15.38
CA ALA A 98 -14.69 0.18 -15.44
C ALA A 98 -13.57 -0.52 -16.22
N GLU A 99 -13.10 0.03 -17.33
CA GLU A 99 -12.00 -0.55 -18.11
C GLU A 99 -10.68 -0.54 -17.34
N ASN A 100 -10.36 0.52 -16.59
CA ASN A 100 -9.20 0.56 -15.71
C ASN A 100 -9.23 -0.57 -14.69
N ALA A 101 -10.32 -0.72 -13.95
CA ALA A 101 -10.49 -1.77 -12.96
C ALA A 101 -10.48 -3.17 -13.59
N ARG A 102 -11.11 -3.35 -14.79
CA ARG A 102 -11.14 -4.60 -15.53
C ARG A 102 -9.74 -5.05 -15.97
N LEU A 103 -8.90 -4.13 -16.46
CA LEU A 103 -7.52 -4.45 -16.83
C LEU A 103 -6.71 -4.97 -15.63
N ALA A 104 -6.92 -4.41 -14.45
CA ALA A 104 -6.31 -4.89 -13.23
C ALA A 104 -6.78 -6.31 -12.87
N ALA A 105 -8.10 -6.57 -12.91
CA ALA A 105 -8.68 -7.90 -12.69
C ALA A 105 -8.15 -8.94 -13.69
N GLN A 106 -8.05 -8.57 -14.97
CA GLN A 106 -7.54 -9.45 -16.03
C GLN A 106 -6.09 -9.87 -15.79
N SER A 107 -5.27 -9.01 -15.17
CA SER A 107 -3.87 -9.33 -14.88
C SER A 107 -3.72 -10.53 -13.95
N LYS A 108 -4.69 -10.76 -13.05
CA LYS A 108 -4.73 -11.90 -12.12
C LYS A 108 -5.40 -13.13 -12.72
N LEU A 109 -6.52 -12.95 -13.41
CA LEU A 109 -7.28 -14.07 -14.02
C LEU A 109 -6.53 -14.74 -15.17
N GLY A 110 -5.48 -14.10 -15.68
CA GLY A 110 -4.73 -14.59 -16.83
C GLY A 110 -5.45 -14.28 -18.15
N GLY A 111 -4.78 -14.57 -19.28
CA GLY A 111 -5.36 -14.34 -20.62
C GLY A 111 -5.04 -12.95 -21.20
N ALA A 112 -4.33 -12.10 -20.48
CA ALA A 112 -3.86 -10.79 -20.97
C ALA A 112 -2.96 -10.90 -22.22
N THR A 113 -2.40 -12.08 -22.49
CA THR A 113 -1.49 -12.35 -23.61
C THR A 113 -2.17 -13.03 -24.78
N SER A 114 -3.49 -13.29 -24.76
CA SER A 114 -4.19 -13.92 -25.87
C SER A 114 -4.65 -12.87 -26.89
N PRO A 115 -4.04 -12.77 -28.08
CA PRO A 115 -4.42 -11.80 -29.10
C PRO A 115 -5.80 -12.08 -29.72
N TRP A 116 -6.40 -13.25 -29.41
CA TRP A 116 -7.66 -13.71 -29.93
C TRP A 116 -8.85 -13.56 -28.99
N ARG A 117 -8.64 -13.16 -27.74
CA ARG A 117 -9.71 -12.89 -26.77
C ARG A 117 -10.02 -11.41 -26.72
N PHE A 118 -11.05 -11.00 -27.44
CA PHE A 118 -11.63 -9.67 -27.28
C PHE A 118 -12.34 -9.58 -25.92
N PRO A 119 -12.17 -8.46 -25.18
CA PRO A 119 -12.90 -8.21 -23.94
C PRO A 119 -14.42 -8.24 -24.21
N ARG A 120 -15.14 -8.98 -23.38
CA ARG A 120 -16.61 -8.95 -23.37
C ARG A 120 -17.08 -8.22 -22.13
N ALA A 121 -18.20 -7.51 -22.22
CA ALA A 121 -18.77 -6.77 -21.10
C ALA A 121 -19.24 -7.66 -19.93
N ASP A 122 -19.39 -8.96 -20.18
CA ASP A 122 -19.87 -9.97 -19.23
C ASP A 122 -18.77 -11.00 -18.84
N ASP A 123 -17.48 -10.66 -19.06
CA ASP A 123 -16.39 -11.55 -18.64
C ASP A 123 -16.17 -11.49 -17.11
N ASP A 124 -15.53 -12.54 -16.56
CA ASP A 124 -15.23 -12.62 -15.12
C ASP A 124 -14.48 -11.39 -14.60
N ALA A 125 -13.58 -10.82 -15.43
CA ALA A 125 -12.82 -9.63 -15.08
C ALA A 125 -13.70 -8.38 -14.95
N HIS A 126 -14.75 -8.25 -15.77
CA HIS A 126 -15.71 -7.17 -15.64
C HIS A 126 -16.51 -7.30 -14.33
N GLY A 127 -16.97 -8.50 -13.99
CA GLY A 127 -17.67 -8.75 -12.74
C GLY A 127 -16.82 -8.43 -11.51
N VAL A 128 -15.53 -8.81 -11.52
CA VAL A 128 -14.57 -8.43 -10.46
C VAL A 128 -14.41 -6.92 -10.39
N ALA A 129 -14.21 -6.26 -11.53
CA ALA A 129 -14.04 -4.82 -11.60
C ALA A 129 -15.22 -4.06 -10.99
N MET A 130 -16.45 -4.44 -11.36
CA MET A 130 -17.66 -3.77 -10.86
C MET A 130 -17.80 -3.93 -9.35
N ARG A 131 -17.55 -5.12 -8.78
CA ARG A 131 -17.54 -5.31 -7.31
C ARG A 131 -16.51 -4.42 -6.61
N CYS A 132 -15.28 -4.32 -7.17
CA CYS A 132 -14.26 -3.44 -6.59
C CYS A 132 -14.64 -1.96 -6.68
N LEU A 133 -15.30 -1.54 -7.76
CA LEU A 133 -15.82 -0.18 -7.90
C LEU A 133 -16.96 0.12 -6.93
N GLU A 134 -17.83 -0.85 -6.64
CA GLU A 134 -18.85 -0.74 -5.60
C GLU A 134 -18.21 -0.60 -4.21
N GLU A 135 -17.18 -1.39 -3.90
CA GLU A 135 -16.45 -1.35 -2.62
C GLU A 135 -15.85 0.04 -2.34
N VAL A 136 -15.34 0.71 -3.38
CA VAL A 136 -14.77 2.07 -3.25
C VAL A 136 -15.79 3.18 -3.52
N GLY A 137 -17.04 2.88 -3.86
CA GLY A 137 -18.10 3.84 -4.12
C GLY A 137 -18.03 4.54 -5.48
N LEU A 138 -17.36 3.93 -6.48
CA LEU A 138 -17.21 4.50 -7.84
C LEU A 138 -18.06 3.81 -8.91
N ALA A 139 -18.94 2.88 -8.57
CA ALA A 139 -19.75 2.16 -9.56
C ALA A 139 -20.61 3.09 -10.45
N HIS A 140 -21.08 4.21 -9.89
CA HIS A 140 -21.85 5.22 -10.62
C HIS A 140 -21.03 5.97 -11.69
N HIS A 141 -19.70 5.92 -11.62
CA HIS A 141 -18.77 6.48 -12.60
C HIS A 141 -18.22 5.44 -13.58
N ALA A 142 -18.71 4.19 -13.58
CA ALA A 142 -18.15 3.09 -14.36
C ALA A 142 -17.92 3.43 -15.85
N GLY A 143 -18.86 4.13 -16.49
CA GLY A 143 -18.78 4.57 -17.89
C GLY A 143 -18.04 5.88 -18.12
N THR A 144 -17.59 6.56 -17.05
CA THR A 144 -16.91 7.86 -17.14
C THR A 144 -15.44 7.64 -17.50
N ALA A 145 -14.87 8.50 -18.34
CA ALA A 145 -13.42 8.48 -18.62
C ALA A 145 -12.64 8.81 -17.33
N ALA A 146 -11.65 8.01 -16.98
CA ALA A 146 -10.92 8.17 -15.73
C ALA A 146 -10.14 9.49 -15.64
N GLY A 147 -9.81 10.09 -16.79
CA GLY A 147 -9.11 11.37 -16.85
C GLY A 147 -9.87 12.55 -16.24
N VAL A 148 -11.22 12.52 -16.25
CA VAL A 148 -12.06 13.62 -15.74
C VAL A 148 -12.45 13.49 -14.28
N LEU A 149 -12.07 12.39 -13.61
CA LEU A 149 -12.31 12.21 -12.18
C LEU A 149 -11.57 13.24 -11.32
N SER A 150 -12.14 13.56 -10.14
CA SER A 150 -11.45 14.31 -9.10
C SER A 150 -10.17 13.56 -8.64
N HIS A 151 -9.25 14.24 -7.96
CA HIS A 151 -8.07 13.59 -7.38
C HIS A 151 -8.48 12.52 -6.36
N GLY A 152 -9.50 12.77 -5.53
CA GLY A 152 -10.02 11.80 -4.58
C GLY A 152 -10.59 10.55 -5.25
N ASP A 153 -11.38 10.73 -6.32
CA ASP A 153 -11.95 9.60 -7.05
C ASP A 153 -10.90 8.83 -7.86
N LYS A 154 -9.86 9.51 -8.36
CA LYS A 154 -8.70 8.82 -8.94
C LYS A 154 -7.99 7.92 -7.91
N ARG A 155 -7.84 8.39 -6.67
CA ARG A 155 -7.27 7.56 -5.59
C ARG A 155 -8.16 6.37 -5.23
N LYS A 156 -9.49 6.57 -5.18
CA LYS A 156 -10.42 5.45 -5.01
C LYS A 156 -10.33 4.45 -6.17
N LEU A 157 -10.20 4.93 -7.41
CA LEU A 157 -10.01 4.05 -8.58
C LEU A 157 -8.71 3.25 -8.49
N GLU A 158 -7.60 3.86 -8.06
CA GLU A 158 -6.33 3.15 -7.83
C GLU A 158 -6.48 2.04 -6.78
N ILE A 159 -7.23 2.30 -5.71
CA ILE A 159 -7.56 1.28 -4.70
C ILE A 159 -8.45 0.19 -5.31
N ALA A 160 -9.46 0.53 -6.12
CA ALA A 160 -10.28 -0.46 -6.81
C ALA A 160 -9.46 -1.36 -7.74
N MET A 161 -8.54 -0.78 -8.52
CA MET A 161 -7.60 -1.52 -9.37
C MET A 161 -6.71 -2.44 -8.55
N LEU A 162 -6.23 -1.99 -7.41
CA LEU A 162 -5.46 -2.80 -6.47
C LEU A 162 -6.30 -3.97 -5.93
N LEU A 163 -7.52 -3.70 -5.47
CA LEU A 163 -8.46 -4.72 -4.97
C LEU A 163 -8.78 -5.77 -6.02
N ALA A 164 -8.89 -5.38 -7.29
CA ALA A 164 -9.14 -6.29 -8.41
C ALA A 164 -8.04 -7.33 -8.62
N THR A 165 -6.85 -7.14 -8.04
CA THR A 165 -5.77 -8.14 -7.99
C THR A 165 -5.87 -9.07 -6.79
N GLU A 166 -6.87 -8.88 -5.91
CA GLU A 166 -7.13 -9.66 -4.68
C GLU A 166 -5.89 -9.84 -3.79
N PRO A 167 -5.25 -8.75 -3.34
CA PRO A 167 -4.09 -8.84 -2.47
C PRO A 167 -4.49 -9.24 -1.04
N GLU A 168 -3.62 -10.02 -0.37
CA GLU A 168 -3.71 -10.32 1.06
C GLU A 168 -3.02 -9.24 1.91
N VAL A 169 -1.91 -8.71 1.40
CA VAL A 169 -1.15 -7.60 2.01
C VAL A 169 -1.18 -6.39 1.09
N VAL A 170 -1.57 -5.26 1.61
CA VAL A 170 -1.73 -3.99 0.89
C VAL A 170 -0.77 -2.94 1.42
N LEU A 171 0.04 -2.36 0.54
CA LEU A 171 0.89 -1.22 0.84
C LEU A 171 0.24 0.06 0.30
N LEU A 172 -0.11 0.99 1.18
CA LEU A 172 -0.65 2.30 0.84
C LEU A 172 0.43 3.37 1.06
N ASP A 173 0.92 3.96 -0.02
CA ASP A 173 1.98 4.95 -0.01
C ASP A 173 1.40 6.35 -0.19
N GLU A 174 1.24 7.09 0.91
CA GLU A 174 0.65 8.43 0.99
C GLU A 174 -0.69 8.54 0.24
N PRO A 175 -1.70 7.72 0.57
CA PRO A 175 -2.97 7.70 -0.17
C PRO A 175 -3.71 9.04 -0.14
N MET A 176 -3.49 9.89 0.87
CA MET A 176 -4.14 11.21 0.99
C MET A 176 -3.38 12.32 0.25
N ALA A 177 -2.19 12.05 -0.32
CA ALA A 177 -1.40 13.07 -0.99
C ALA A 177 -2.14 13.67 -2.19
N GLY A 178 -2.29 14.99 -2.22
CA GLY A 178 -2.99 15.72 -3.28
C GLY A 178 -4.53 15.60 -3.28
N VAL A 179 -5.10 14.93 -2.29
CA VAL A 179 -6.56 14.82 -2.12
C VAL A 179 -7.09 16.07 -1.43
N GLY A 180 -8.14 16.69 -2.01
CA GLY A 180 -8.78 17.84 -1.39
C GLY A 180 -9.45 17.48 -0.05
N SER A 181 -9.48 18.43 0.89
CA SER A 181 -10.03 18.21 2.23
C SER A 181 -11.46 17.64 2.25
N GLY A 182 -12.28 17.98 1.25
CA GLY A 182 -13.64 17.42 1.11
C GLY A 182 -13.68 15.94 0.74
N ASP A 183 -12.65 15.41 0.08
CA ASP A 183 -12.60 14.02 -0.39
C ASP A 183 -11.89 13.08 0.62
N VAL A 184 -11.13 13.63 1.57
CA VAL A 184 -10.35 12.86 2.54
C VAL A 184 -11.24 11.91 3.35
N ALA A 185 -12.38 12.37 3.86
CA ALA A 185 -13.28 11.54 4.65
C ALA A 185 -13.80 10.32 3.85
N GLY A 186 -14.13 10.52 2.58
CA GLY A 186 -14.55 9.43 1.68
C GLY A 186 -13.46 8.41 1.42
N LEU A 187 -12.20 8.86 1.30
CA LEU A 187 -11.05 7.97 1.09
C LEU A 187 -10.69 7.19 2.37
N VAL A 188 -10.78 7.84 3.54
CA VAL A 188 -10.63 7.19 4.85
C VAL A 188 -11.62 6.05 5.00
N GLU A 189 -12.88 6.26 4.61
CA GLU A 189 -13.92 5.22 4.68
C GLU A 189 -13.60 4.04 3.74
N VAL A 190 -13.09 4.30 2.54
CA VAL A 190 -12.62 3.24 1.62
C VAL A 190 -11.51 2.42 2.25
N ILE A 191 -10.51 3.06 2.90
CA ILE A 191 -9.41 2.36 3.57
C ILE A 191 -9.92 1.53 4.76
N ARG A 192 -10.89 2.04 5.52
CA ARG A 192 -11.54 1.26 6.61
C ARG A 192 -12.22 0.01 6.09
N ARG A 193 -12.99 0.12 5.01
CA ARG A 193 -13.66 -1.03 4.37
C ARG A 193 -12.65 -2.05 3.85
N LEU A 194 -11.58 -1.58 3.20
CA LEU A 194 -10.50 -2.43 2.74
C LEU A 194 -9.90 -3.24 3.91
N HIS A 195 -9.65 -2.62 5.05
CA HIS A 195 -9.16 -3.32 6.25
C HIS A 195 -10.22 -4.23 6.86
N ALA A 196 -11.46 -3.77 6.99
CA ALA A 196 -12.57 -4.55 7.54
C ALA A 196 -12.88 -5.82 6.73
N SER A 197 -12.45 -5.89 5.47
CA SER A 197 -12.54 -7.11 4.65
C SER A 197 -11.48 -8.17 4.99
N GLY A 198 -10.66 -7.95 6.03
CA GLY A 198 -9.66 -8.89 6.55
C GLY A 198 -8.28 -8.77 5.91
N ARG A 199 -8.05 -7.78 5.06
CA ARG A 199 -6.75 -7.54 4.44
C ARG A 199 -5.77 -6.92 5.42
N THR A 200 -4.51 -7.34 5.34
CA THR A 200 -3.41 -6.72 6.09
C THR A 200 -2.97 -5.45 5.39
N VAL A 201 -2.82 -4.35 6.13
CA VAL A 201 -2.48 -3.04 5.55
C VAL A 201 -1.24 -2.47 6.20
N LEU A 202 -0.27 -2.06 5.38
CA LEU A 202 0.84 -1.21 5.81
C LEU A 202 0.73 0.13 5.09
N MET A 203 0.68 1.23 5.84
CA MET A 203 0.41 2.56 5.28
C MET A 203 1.46 3.59 5.73
N VAL A 204 2.00 4.36 4.77
CA VAL A 204 2.75 5.60 5.06
C VAL A 204 1.80 6.77 4.87
N GLU A 205 1.76 7.68 5.84
CA GLU A 205 0.99 8.92 5.76
C GLU A 205 1.65 10.05 6.53
N HIS A 206 1.44 11.27 6.05
CA HIS A 206 1.88 12.50 6.73
C HIS A 206 0.75 13.17 7.53
N HIS A 207 -0.51 12.84 7.23
CA HIS A 207 -1.69 13.31 7.97
C HIS A 207 -1.85 12.49 9.26
N MET A 208 -1.12 12.88 10.30
CA MET A 208 -1.00 12.12 11.56
C MET A 208 -2.36 11.81 12.20
N GLU A 209 -3.28 12.79 12.25
CA GLU A 209 -4.61 12.56 12.84
C GLU A 209 -5.40 11.46 12.12
N VAL A 210 -5.32 11.44 10.78
CA VAL A 210 -5.96 10.42 9.95
C VAL A 210 -5.31 9.07 10.20
N LEU A 211 -3.98 9.00 10.14
CA LEU A 211 -3.24 7.76 10.33
C LEU A 211 -3.54 7.15 11.70
N LEU A 212 -3.34 7.94 12.79
CA LEU A 212 -3.54 7.46 14.16
C LEU A 212 -4.98 7.02 14.46
N GLY A 213 -5.97 7.56 13.71
CA GLY A 213 -7.37 7.16 13.80
C GLY A 213 -7.73 5.90 13.00
N LEU A 214 -6.80 5.36 12.20
CA LEU A 214 -7.01 4.20 11.35
C LEU A 214 -6.26 2.96 11.81
N VAL A 215 -5.03 3.12 12.31
CA VAL A 215 -4.08 2.02 12.52
C VAL A 215 -4.13 1.46 13.94
N GLU A 216 -3.83 0.17 14.07
CA GLU A 216 -3.72 -0.53 15.35
C GLU A 216 -2.34 -0.35 15.97
N ARG A 217 -1.29 -0.28 15.13
CA ARG A 217 0.09 -0.03 15.56
C ARG A 217 0.76 0.98 14.64
N VAL A 218 1.77 1.65 15.19
CA VAL A 218 2.60 2.62 14.45
C VAL A 218 4.05 2.20 14.55
N ALA A 219 4.69 2.02 13.40
CA ALA A 219 6.12 1.84 13.27
C ALA A 219 6.80 3.20 13.02
N VAL A 220 7.73 3.58 13.85
CA VAL A 220 8.47 4.85 13.73
C VAL A 220 9.84 4.59 13.13
N MET A 221 10.06 5.16 11.95
CA MET A 221 11.36 5.12 11.27
C MET A 221 12.16 6.40 11.56
N HIS A 222 13.45 6.22 11.89
CA HIS A 222 14.37 7.35 12.09
C HIS A 222 15.78 6.97 11.62
N HIS A 223 16.38 7.79 10.75
CA HIS A 223 17.72 7.55 10.20
C HIS A 223 17.96 6.12 9.64
N GLY A 224 16.92 5.54 9.03
CA GLY A 224 17.00 4.21 8.43
C GLY A 224 16.81 3.05 9.40
N GLU A 225 16.46 3.30 10.65
CA GLU A 225 16.22 2.31 11.70
C GLU A 225 14.76 2.33 12.16
N LEU A 226 14.27 1.21 12.68
CA LEU A 226 12.99 1.14 13.38
C LEU A 226 13.22 1.58 14.83
N LEU A 227 12.75 2.78 15.18
CA LEU A 227 12.91 3.35 16.52
C LEU A 227 11.94 2.74 17.52
N ALA A 228 10.67 2.56 17.11
CA ALA A 228 9.60 2.00 17.93
C ALA A 228 8.51 1.40 17.05
N ILE A 229 7.77 0.43 17.59
CA ILE A 229 6.55 -0.10 16.99
C ILE A 229 5.59 -0.54 18.10
N ASP A 230 4.47 0.17 18.24
CA ASP A 230 3.47 -0.08 19.28
C ASP A 230 2.12 0.58 18.93
N ALA A 231 1.14 0.45 19.82
CA ALA A 231 -0.13 1.15 19.72
C ALA A 231 0.08 2.68 19.61
N PRO A 232 -0.77 3.41 18.85
CA PRO A 232 -0.59 4.84 18.60
C PRO A 232 -0.33 5.68 19.84
N LYS A 233 -1.08 5.43 20.91
CA LYS A 233 -0.92 6.18 22.19
C LYS A 233 0.43 5.92 22.85
N ALA A 234 0.94 4.69 22.81
CA ALA A 234 2.22 4.32 23.40
C ALA A 234 3.37 5.00 22.63
N VAL A 235 3.33 4.91 21.29
CA VAL A 235 4.33 5.54 20.41
C VAL A 235 4.38 7.06 20.61
N MET A 236 3.22 7.72 20.68
CA MET A 236 3.16 9.19 20.86
C MET A 236 3.63 9.65 22.26
N ALA A 237 3.61 8.77 23.26
CA ALA A 237 4.12 9.02 24.60
C ALA A 237 5.61 8.68 24.78
N ASP A 238 6.23 8.01 23.81
CA ASP A 238 7.63 7.59 23.89
C ASP A 238 8.59 8.80 23.78
N PRO A 239 9.44 9.05 24.79
CA PRO A 239 10.38 10.17 24.76
C PRO A 239 11.38 10.12 23.62
N ALA A 240 11.79 8.92 23.15
CA ALA A 240 12.70 8.77 22.04
C ALA A 240 12.02 9.18 20.71
N VAL A 241 10.76 8.84 20.53
CA VAL A 241 9.94 9.26 19.40
C VAL A 241 9.74 10.77 19.41
N GLN A 242 9.35 11.34 20.56
CA GLN A 242 9.18 12.79 20.70
C GLN A 242 10.47 13.54 20.36
N LYS A 243 11.62 13.08 20.84
CA LYS A 243 12.92 13.67 20.54
C LYS A 243 13.27 13.59 19.06
N ALA A 244 12.98 12.47 18.39
CA ALA A 244 13.22 12.28 16.95
C ALA A 244 12.41 13.26 16.11
N TYR A 245 11.16 13.57 16.51
CA TYR A 245 10.29 14.53 15.82
C TYR A 245 10.58 16.00 16.19
N LEU A 246 10.88 16.30 17.46
CA LEU A 246 11.13 17.67 17.92
C LEU A 246 12.57 18.13 17.64
N GLY A 247 13.52 17.21 17.53
CA GLY A 247 14.92 17.52 17.25
C GLY A 247 15.21 18.00 15.84
N GLU A 248 14.28 17.83 14.90
CA GLU A 248 14.40 18.29 13.50
C GLU A 248 13.72 19.64 13.21
N THR A 249 13.18 20.30 14.24
CA THR A 249 12.48 21.61 14.13
C THR A 249 13.39 22.81 14.45
N VAL A 250 14.74 22.64 14.34
CA VAL A 250 15.68 23.75 14.48
C VAL A 250 16.53 23.92 13.23
#